data_beaeadb740f94c782fa4ec51ec54c1e8
#
_entry.id   beaeadb740f94c782fa4ec51ec54c1e8
#
_cell.length_a   1.000
_cell.length_b   1.000
_cell.length_c   1.000
_cell.angle_alpha   90.00
_cell.angle_beta   90.00
_cell.angle_gamma   90.00
#
_symmetry.space_group_name_H-M   'P 1'
#
loop_
_entity.id
_entity.type
_entity.pdbx_description
1 polymer ?
#
loop_
_entity_poly.entity_id
_entity_poly.type
_entity_poly.pdbx_seq_one_letter_code
_entity_poly.pdbx_strand_id
1 'polypeptide(L)'
;YYVMNKNFDVYICIDNGSSGISTTGNASQDEPLFTDLEPTRAGESGDGYVWKYLFTVPPSDIIKFDSTEYISVPGDWPTSTTTQIQSVRENGDSTVNNNQIKKVYIDQQGFGYTQNQTGVELDIIGDGTGAKVVIDTDSEGKITKTSVSSGGQGYTYGMVDLGTLGTPSTRAKLIPIIPPSRGHGFDLYKELGTDKLLVYARFDDSTKDFPTDTKFSQISIIKNPTSIGSTSTFTANQFSSVNAIKVISPTGTPVIGEKIEQSVTGGTALGYIVSYDT
;
A
#
# COMPACT_ATOMS: atom_id res chain seq x y z
N TYR A 1 -11.28 -3.40 -3.15
CA TYR A 1 -11.69 -4.30 -2.06
C TYR A 1 -10.54 -5.23 -1.71
N TYR A 2 -10.40 -5.54 -0.40
CA TYR A 2 -9.43 -6.52 0.11
C TYR A 2 -10.19 -7.64 0.79
N VAL A 3 -9.65 -8.85 0.71
CA VAL A 3 -10.19 -10.02 1.42
C VAL A 3 -9.05 -10.82 2.02
N MET A 4 -9.33 -11.48 3.12
CA MET A 4 -8.46 -12.47 3.73
C MET A 4 -9.16 -13.83 3.66
N ASN A 5 -8.46 -14.85 3.16
CA ASN A 5 -8.99 -16.19 3.05
C ASN A 5 -8.79 -16.98 4.38
N LYS A 6 -9.25 -18.21 4.41
CA LYS A 6 -9.11 -19.11 5.58
C LYS A 6 -7.66 -19.50 5.92
N ASN A 7 -6.73 -19.31 4.99
CA ASN A 7 -5.30 -19.54 5.20
C ASN A 7 -4.56 -18.28 5.65
N PHE A 8 -5.30 -17.19 5.93
CA PHE A 8 -4.78 -15.86 6.28
C PHE A 8 -3.98 -15.20 5.16
N ASP A 9 -4.25 -15.58 3.91
CA ASP A 9 -3.70 -14.90 2.74
C ASP A 9 -4.58 -13.71 2.40
N VAL A 10 -3.95 -12.55 2.19
CA VAL A 10 -4.64 -11.29 1.89
C VAL A 10 -4.51 -10.97 0.41
N TYR A 11 -5.64 -10.61 -0.19
CA TYR A 11 -5.75 -10.31 -1.62
C TYR A 11 -6.38 -8.95 -1.85
N ILE A 12 -5.97 -8.32 -2.95
CA ILE A 12 -6.69 -7.18 -3.53
C ILE A 12 -7.53 -7.65 -4.73
N CYS A 13 -8.76 -7.15 -4.80
CA CYS A 13 -9.64 -7.35 -5.96
C CYS A 13 -9.24 -6.39 -7.08
N ILE A 14 -8.78 -6.93 -8.21
CA ILE A 14 -8.46 -6.17 -9.42
C ILE A 14 -9.68 -5.99 -10.31
N ASP A 15 -10.55 -7.01 -10.39
CA ASP A 15 -11.78 -7.00 -11.16
C ASP A 15 -12.90 -7.71 -10.40
N ASN A 16 -14.08 -7.14 -10.37
CA ASN A 16 -15.29 -7.74 -9.77
C ASN A 16 -16.40 -7.95 -10.82
N GLY A 17 -16.06 -7.90 -12.10
CA GLY A 17 -17.02 -8.00 -13.19
C GLY A 17 -17.91 -6.75 -13.38
N SER A 18 -17.65 -5.64 -12.66
CA SER A 18 -18.41 -4.40 -12.86
C SER A 18 -18.05 -3.73 -14.19
N SER A 19 -19.03 -3.02 -14.77
CA SER A 19 -18.87 -2.23 -15.97
C SER A 19 -19.93 -1.12 -15.99
N GLY A 20 -19.89 -0.23 -16.96
CA GLY A 20 -20.96 0.76 -17.19
C GLY A 20 -22.34 0.15 -17.47
N ILE A 21 -22.38 -1.14 -17.81
CA ILE A 21 -23.61 -1.92 -18.02
C ILE A 21 -24.11 -2.53 -16.69
N SER A 22 -23.20 -3.01 -15.88
CA SER A 22 -23.46 -3.61 -14.57
C SER A 22 -22.54 -2.98 -13.52
N THR A 23 -22.98 -1.89 -12.93
CA THR A 23 -22.17 -1.08 -12.00
C THR A 23 -21.95 -1.75 -10.66
N THR A 24 -22.82 -2.68 -10.27
CA THR A 24 -22.71 -3.41 -9.00
C THR A 24 -21.69 -4.54 -9.05
N GLY A 25 -21.29 -4.99 -10.25
CA GLY A 25 -20.48 -6.21 -10.41
C GLY A 25 -21.27 -7.48 -10.04
N ASN A 26 -20.54 -8.56 -9.90
CA ASN A 26 -21.08 -9.86 -9.52
C ASN A 26 -20.87 -10.13 -8.03
N ALA A 27 -21.58 -11.10 -7.47
CA ALA A 27 -21.26 -11.66 -6.16
C ALA A 27 -20.07 -12.62 -6.31
N SER A 28 -19.05 -12.50 -5.44
CA SER A 28 -17.95 -13.46 -5.42
C SER A 28 -18.43 -14.82 -4.94
N GLN A 29 -18.05 -15.88 -5.63
CA GLN A 29 -18.46 -17.25 -5.35
C GLN A 29 -17.26 -18.15 -4.98
N ASP A 30 -16.08 -17.80 -5.43
CA ASP A 30 -14.88 -18.59 -5.25
C ASP A 30 -13.88 -17.90 -4.33
N GLU A 31 -13.36 -18.66 -3.35
CA GLU A 31 -12.32 -18.21 -2.44
C GLU A 31 -10.94 -18.27 -3.16
N PRO A 32 -10.15 -17.18 -3.21
CA PRO A 32 -8.79 -17.25 -3.75
C PRO A 32 -7.88 -18.03 -2.79
N LEU A 33 -7.18 -19.04 -3.34
CA LEU A 33 -6.29 -19.95 -2.58
C LEU A 33 -4.89 -20.05 -3.20
N PHE A 34 -4.52 -19.14 -4.06
CA PHE A 34 -3.25 -19.11 -4.78
C PHE A 34 -2.33 -18.01 -4.20
N THR A 35 -1.05 -18.13 -4.45
CA THR A 35 -0.04 -17.12 -4.09
C THR A 35 0.70 -16.60 -5.32
N ASP A 36 0.06 -16.66 -6.49
CA ASP A 36 0.60 -16.15 -7.73
C ASP A 36 0.79 -14.63 -7.66
N LEU A 37 1.88 -14.16 -8.23
CA LEU A 37 2.22 -12.74 -8.23
C LEU A 37 1.38 -11.93 -9.22
N GLU A 38 0.91 -12.57 -10.28
CA GLU A 38 0.03 -11.96 -11.26
C GLU A 38 -1.45 -12.12 -10.86
N PRO A 39 -2.30 -11.14 -11.23
CA PRO A 39 -3.73 -11.25 -10.98
C PRO A 39 -4.34 -12.49 -11.62
N THR A 40 -5.01 -13.29 -10.82
CA THR A 40 -5.54 -14.60 -11.20
C THR A 40 -7.02 -14.71 -10.79
N ARG A 41 -7.79 -15.50 -11.54
CA ARG A 41 -9.17 -15.84 -11.18
C ARG A 41 -9.19 -16.92 -10.12
N ALA A 42 -10.10 -16.80 -9.16
CA ALA A 42 -10.36 -17.87 -8.20
C ALA A 42 -11.39 -18.84 -8.77
N GLY A 43 -11.17 -20.14 -8.54
CA GLY A 43 -12.11 -21.21 -8.86
C GLY A 43 -12.62 -21.24 -10.30
N GLU A 44 -13.78 -21.86 -10.49
CA GLU A 44 -14.35 -22.15 -11.82
C GLU A 44 -15.78 -21.60 -11.99
N SER A 45 -16.33 -20.88 -11.01
CA SER A 45 -17.69 -20.35 -11.08
C SER A 45 -17.91 -19.34 -12.23
N GLY A 46 -16.84 -18.70 -12.68
CA GLY A 46 -16.91 -17.66 -13.72
C GLY A 46 -17.54 -16.36 -13.23
N ASP A 47 -17.50 -16.09 -11.91
CA ASP A 47 -18.08 -14.91 -11.27
C ASP A 47 -17.46 -13.57 -11.74
N GLY A 48 -16.33 -13.62 -12.44
CA GLY A 48 -15.66 -12.46 -13.01
C GLY A 48 -14.62 -11.83 -12.10
N TYR A 49 -14.46 -12.35 -10.89
CA TYR A 49 -13.46 -11.83 -9.96
C TYR A 49 -12.05 -12.21 -10.39
N VAL A 50 -11.15 -11.21 -10.27
CA VAL A 50 -9.71 -11.36 -10.46
C VAL A 50 -9.03 -10.82 -9.22
N TRP A 51 -8.22 -11.65 -8.59
CA TRP A 51 -7.56 -11.34 -7.35
C TRP A 51 -6.04 -11.30 -7.54
N LYS A 52 -5.38 -10.41 -6.81
CA LYS A 52 -3.92 -10.40 -6.69
C LYS A 52 -3.54 -10.66 -5.24
N TYR A 53 -2.69 -11.65 -5.04
CA TYR A 53 -2.10 -11.94 -3.73
C TYR A 53 -1.19 -10.79 -3.27
N LEU A 54 -1.27 -10.44 -1.99
CA LEU A 54 -0.43 -9.41 -1.37
C LEU A 54 0.51 -9.98 -0.32
N PHE A 55 -0.03 -10.63 0.71
CA PHE A 55 0.77 -11.22 1.79
C PHE A 55 -0.04 -12.25 2.58
N THR A 56 0.67 -13.05 3.37
CA THR A 56 0.07 -13.97 4.35
C THR A 56 0.35 -13.42 5.75
N VAL A 57 -0.68 -13.36 6.59
CA VAL A 57 -0.53 -12.94 8.01
C VAL A 57 0.20 -14.05 8.76
N PRO A 58 1.37 -13.78 9.41
CA PRO A 58 2.10 -14.79 10.13
C PRO A 58 1.30 -15.34 11.33
N PRO A 59 1.40 -16.63 11.67
CA PRO A 59 0.68 -17.21 12.82
C PRO A 59 0.94 -16.49 14.15
N SER A 60 2.16 -15.96 14.34
CA SER A 60 2.51 -15.17 15.52
C SER A 60 1.70 -13.88 15.63
N ASP A 61 1.35 -13.28 14.51
CA ASP A 61 0.64 -12.01 14.47
C ASP A 61 -0.88 -12.23 14.53
N ILE A 62 -1.36 -13.34 13.95
CA ILE A 62 -2.75 -13.77 14.11
C ILE A 62 -3.12 -13.88 15.59
N ILE A 63 -2.30 -14.60 16.37
CA ILE A 63 -2.56 -14.81 17.80
C ILE A 63 -2.53 -13.51 18.61
N LYS A 64 -1.70 -12.55 18.20
CA LYS A 64 -1.47 -11.31 18.96
C LYS A 64 -2.37 -10.17 18.56
N PHE A 65 -2.71 -10.06 17.29
CA PHE A 65 -3.25 -8.83 16.71
C PHE A 65 -4.54 -9.02 15.92
N ASP A 66 -4.85 -10.24 15.44
CA ASP A 66 -6.04 -10.46 14.64
C ASP A 66 -7.30 -10.29 15.47
N SER A 67 -8.25 -9.55 14.95
CA SER A 67 -9.53 -9.26 15.61
C SER A 67 -10.61 -9.00 14.55
N THR A 68 -11.85 -8.75 15.00
CA THR A 68 -12.94 -8.35 14.10
C THR A 68 -12.75 -6.97 13.47
N GLU A 69 -11.83 -6.15 13.98
CA GLU A 69 -11.63 -4.76 13.56
C GLU A 69 -10.28 -4.54 12.86
N TYR A 70 -9.28 -5.37 13.14
CA TYR A 70 -7.91 -5.17 12.66
C TYR A 70 -7.31 -6.46 12.12
N ILE A 71 -6.60 -6.33 11.00
CA ILE A 71 -5.72 -7.34 10.43
C ILE A 71 -4.29 -6.78 10.51
N SER A 72 -3.35 -7.58 10.99
CA SER A 72 -1.96 -7.16 11.06
C SER A 72 -1.32 -7.12 9.66
N VAL A 73 -0.52 -6.10 9.41
CA VAL A 73 0.30 -5.95 8.21
C VAL A 73 1.76 -6.13 8.61
N PRO A 74 2.60 -6.86 7.83
CA PRO A 74 4.01 -7.05 8.16
C PRO A 74 4.73 -5.73 8.47
N GLY A 75 5.31 -5.63 9.68
CA GLY A 75 5.92 -4.39 10.18
C GLY A 75 7.24 -4.02 9.48
N ASP A 76 7.84 -4.96 8.76
CA ASP A 76 9.11 -4.81 8.06
C ASP A 76 8.95 -4.75 6.52
N TRP A 77 7.75 -4.51 6.00
CA TRP A 77 7.45 -4.61 4.57
C TRP A 77 8.52 -3.98 3.66
N PRO A 78 8.99 -2.73 3.87
CA PRO A 78 9.96 -2.10 2.97
C PRO A 78 11.36 -2.72 3.04
N THR A 79 11.70 -3.35 4.15
CA THR A 79 13.06 -3.85 4.46
C THR A 79 13.14 -5.36 4.60
N SER A 80 12.01 -6.06 4.51
CA SER A 80 11.95 -7.51 4.69
C SER A 80 12.84 -8.25 3.72
N THR A 81 13.55 -9.24 4.23
CA THR A 81 14.37 -10.19 3.47
C THR A 81 13.65 -11.50 3.17
N THR A 82 12.39 -11.62 3.61
CA THR A 82 11.56 -12.80 3.32
C THR A 82 11.27 -12.86 1.83
N THR A 83 11.60 -13.98 1.20
CA THR A 83 11.47 -14.16 -0.26
C THR A 83 10.07 -13.85 -0.76
N GLN A 84 9.02 -14.25 -0.03
CA GLN A 84 7.63 -14.01 -0.40
C GLN A 84 7.32 -12.50 -0.45
N ILE A 85 7.69 -11.75 0.59
CA ILE A 85 7.48 -10.29 0.66
C ILE A 85 8.27 -9.60 -0.44
N GLN A 86 9.53 -9.97 -0.63
CA GLN A 86 10.36 -9.41 -1.69
C GLN A 86 9.74 -9.66 -3.07
N SER A 87 9.30 -10.88 -3.35
CA SER A 87 8.69 -11.22 -4.63
C SER A 87 7.43 -10.40 -4.92
N VAL A 88 6.55 -10.21 -3.95
CA VAL A 88 5.35 -9.38 -4.11
C VAL A 88 5.73 -7.91 -4.33
N ARG A 89 6.65 -7.40 -3.53
CA ARG A 89 7.12 -6.01 -3.62
C ARG A 89 7.80 -5.73 -4.96
N GLU A 90 8.65 -6.63 -5.42
CA GLU A 90 9.42 -6.47 -6.65
C GLU A 90 8.63 -6.79 -7.92
N ASN A 91 7.54 -7.55 -7.82
CA ASN A 91 6.70 -7.87 -8.98
C ASN A 91 6.17 -6.60 -9.68
N GLY A 92 5.79 -5.59 -8.90
CA GLY A 92 5.35 -4.31 -9.45
C GLY A 92 6.51 -3.35 -9.79
N ASP A 93 7.67 -3.52 -9.16
CA ASP A 93 8.83 -2.61 -9.29
C ASP A 93 9.81 -3.00 -10.38
N SER A 94 9.69 -4.18 -10.97
CA SER A 94 10.56 -4.57 -12.08
C SER A 94 10.38 -3.59 -13.25
N THR A 95 11.44 -3.38 -14.03
CA THR A 95 11.39 -2.55 -15.23
C THR A 95 10.37 -3.06 -16.25
N VAL A 96 10.00 -4.34 -16.15
CA VAL A 96 9.00 -4.99 -17.02
C VAL A 96 7.59 -4.73 -16.51
N ASN A 97 7.37 -4.69 -15.19
CA ASN A 97 6.04 -4.67 -14.57
C ASN A 97 5.65 -3.30 -13.99
N ASN A 98 6.54 -2.31 -14.03
CA ASN A 98 6.28 -0.99 -13.45
C ASN A 98 5.07 -0.31 -14.09
N ASN A 99 4.07 0.01 -13.28
CA ASN A 99 2.83 0.67 -13.70
C ASN A 99 2.10 -0.04 -14.87
N GLN A 100 2.07 -1.38 -14.84
CA GLN A 100 1.30 -2.17 -15.80
C GLN A 100 -0.21 -1.98 -15.62
N ILE A 101 -0.89 -1.77 -16.73
CA ILE A 101 -2.36 -1.78 -16.77
C ILE A 101 -2.84 -3.23 -16.63
N LYS A 102 -3.69 -3.50 -15.65
CA LYS A 102 -4.25 -4.85 -15.40
C LYS A 102 -5.74 -4.95 -15.74
N LYS A 103 -6.43 -3.81 -15.89
CA LYS A 103 -7.86 -3.74 -16.19
C LYS A 103 -8.16 -2.54 -17.08
N VAL A 104 -9.05 -2.75 -18.04
CA VAL A 104 -9.73 -1.67 -18.78
C VAL A 104 -11.22 -1.75 -18.45
N TYR A 105 -11.75 -0.68 -17.86
CA TYR A 105 -13.16 -0.59 -17.47
C TYR A 105 -14.01 -0.04 -18.62
N ILE A 106 -15.13 -0.68 -18.91
CA ILE A 106 -16.12 -0.20 -19.89
C ILE A 106 -17.05 0.77 -19.17
N ASP A 107 -16.85 2.06 -19.35
CA ASP A 107 -17.75 3.10 -18.81
C ASP A 107 -18.97 3.28 -19.73
N GLN A 108 -18.72 3.36 -21.03
CA GLN A 108 -19.74 3.41 -22.07
C GLN A 108 -19.37 2.45 -23.19
N GLN A 109 -20.32 1.61 -23.61
CA GLN A 109 -20.10 0.60 -24.66
C GLN A 109 -19.91 1.19 -26.05
N GLY A 110 -20.43 2.39 -26.29
CA GLY A 110 -20.60 2.94 -27.64
C GLY A 110 -21.65 2.21 -28.46
N PHE A 111 -21.74 2.56 -29.73
CA PHE A 111 -22.69 1.95 -30.69
C PHE A 111 -22.23 2.20 -32.14
N GLY A 112 -22.37 1.18 -32.99
CA GLY A 112 -22.09 1.29 -34.41
C GLY A 112 -20.61 1.12 -34.77
N TYR A 113 -19.81 0.47 -33.96
CA TYR A 113 -18.51 -0.06 -34.33
C TYR A 113 -18.65 -1.29 -35.24
N THR A 114 -17.54 -1.84 -35.73
CA THR A 114 -17.55 -3.09 -36.47
C THR A 114 -18.21 -4.20 -35.66
N GLN A 115 -19.24 -4.82 -36.20
CA GLN A 115 -20.13 -5.78 -35.53
C GLN A 115 -19.50 -7.16 -35.38
N ASN A 116 -19.93 -7.90 -34.34
CA ASN A 116 -19.61 -9.32 -34.13
C ASN A 116 -18.10 -9.63 -34.14
N GLN A 117 -17.30 -8.70 -33.66
CA GLN A 117 -15.87 -8.91 -33.51
C GLN A 117 -15.57 -9.65 -32.19
N THR A 118 -14.62 -10.58 -32.25
CA THR A 118 -14.14 -11.30 -31.05
C THR A 118 -12.63 -11.28 -31.04
N GLY A 119 -12.05 -10.95 -29.92
CA GLY A 119 -10.61 -11.00 -29.73
C GLY A 119 -9.82 -9.92 -30.46
N VAL A 120 -10.41 -8.76 -30.75
CA VAL A 120 -9.70 -7.66 -31.44
C VAL A 120 -8.73 -7.00 -30.46
N GLU A 121 -7.46 -7.05 -30.79
CA GLU A 121 -6.39 -6.41 -30.00
C GLU A 121 -6.23 -4.95 -30.42
N LEU A 122 -6.24 -4.04 -29.42
CA LEU A 122 -6.11 -2.60 -29.58
C LEU A 122 -4.98 -2.08 -28.69
N ASP A 123 -4.30 -1.05 -29.16
CA ASP A 123 -3.26 -0.38 -28.40
C ASP A 123 -3.83 0.57 -27.34
N ILE A 124 -3.14 0.68 -26.21
CA ILE A 124 -3.37 1.71 -25.20
C ILE A 124 -2.30 2.77 -25.38
N ILE A 125 -2.73 3.97 -25.75
CA ILE A 125 -1.87 5.14 -25.98
C ILE A 125 -1.80 5.96 -24.68
N GLY A 126 -0.61 6.40 -24.31
CA GLY A 126 -0.37 7.20 -23.11
C GLY A 126 1.09 7.58 -22.96
N ASP A 127 1.53 7.82 -21.75
CA ASP A 127 2.93 8.09 -21.41
C ASP A 127 3.76 6.80 -21.22
N GLY A 128 3.11 5.65 -21.05
CA GLY A 128 3.73 4.35 -21.03
C GLY A 128 3.88 3.71 -22.41
N THR A 129 4.32 2.46 -22.45
CA THR A 129 4.56 1.70 -23.68
C THR A 129 4.09 0.26 -23.60
N GLY A 130 3.59 -0.28 -24.72
CA GLY A 130 3.36 -1.71 -24.93
C GLY A 130 2.09 -2.27 -24.28
N ALA A 131 1.20 -1.45 -23.73
CA ALA A 131 -0.06 -1.95 -23.23
C ALA A 131 -1.06 -2.19 -24.37
N LYS A 132 -1.77 -3.32 -24.29
CA LYS A 132 -2.77 -3.75 -25.25
C LYS A 132 -3.99 -4.33 -24.57
N VAL A 133 -5.14 -4.08 -25.13
CA VAL A 133 -6.42 -4.60 -24.66
C VAL A 133 -7.11 -5.37 -25.79
N VAL A 134 -7.70 -6.49 -25.45
CA VAL A 134 -8.53 -7.29 -26.34
C VAL A 134 -9.99 -6.98 -26.04
N ILE A 135 -10.78 -6.74 -27.08
CA ILE A 135 -12.20 -6.42 -26.97
C ILE A 135 -13.08 -7.34 -27.82
N ASP A 136 -14.33 -7.49 -27.38
CA ASP A 136 -15.40 -8.13 -28.17
C ASP A 136 -16.51 -7.10 -28.44
N THR A 137 -17.14 -7.19 -29.62
CA THR A 137 -18.31 -6.39 -30.01
C THR A 137 -19.51 -7.28 -30.35
N ASP A 138 -20.72 -6.79 -30.09
CA ASP A 138 -21.96 -7.46 -30.39
C ASP A 138 -22.49 -7.15 -31.82
N SER A 139 -23.72 -7.61 -32.13
CA SER A 139 -24.39 -7.40 -33.40
C SER A 139 -24.80 -5.93 -33.63
N GLU A 140 -24.77 -5.08 -32.65
CA GLU A 140 -25.03 -3.64 -32.75
C GLU A 140 -23.75 -2.81 -32.79
N GLY A 141 -22.59 -3.47 -32.70
CA GLY A 141 -21.28 -2.83 -32.65
C GLY A 141 -21.06 -2.13 -31.29
N LYS A 142 -21.62 -2.65 -30.20
CA LYS A 142 -21.33 -2.23 -28.84
C LYS A 142 -20.17 -3.06 -28.30
N ILE A 143 -19.28 -2.44 -27.55
CA ILE A 143 -18.18 -3.14 -26.86
C ILE A 143 -18.75 -3.84 -25.62
N THR A 144 -18.68 -5.16 -25.59
CA THR A 144 -19.29 -5.99 -24.54
C THR A 144 -18.28 -6.54 -23.55
N LYS A 145 -17.01 -6.67 -23.96
CA LYS A 145 -15.96 -7.26 -23.14
C LYS A 145 -14.63 -6.58 -23.40
N THR A 146 -13.82 -6.48 -22.34
CA THR A 146 -12.42 -6.06 -22.38
C THR A 146 -11.58 -7.04 -21.58
N SER A 147 -10.39 -7.37 -22.06
CA SER A 147 -9.35 -8.06 -21.30
C SER A 147 -7.98 -7.53 -21.68
N VAL A 148 -7.09 -7.35 -20.72
CA VAL A 148 -5.74 -6.86 -21.00
C VAL A 148 -4.89 -8.03 -21.49
N SER A 149 -4.35 -7.95 -22.72
CA SER A 149 -3.43 -8.94 -23.29
C SER A 149 -1.98 -8.64 -22.94
N SER A 150 -1.65 -7.35 -22.84
CA SER A 150 -0.35 -6.87 -22.37
C SER A 150 -0.57 -5.64 -21.49
N GLY A 151 -0.02 -5.66 -20.28
CA GLY A 151 -0.13 -4.53 -19.36
C GLY A 151 0.79 -3.36 -19.70
N GLY A 152 1.80 -3.59 -20.56
CA GLY A 152 2.82 -2.59 -20.86
C GLY A 152 3.64 -2.18 -19.65
N GLN A 153 4.20 -0.98 -19.68
CA GLN A 153 4.97 -0.42 -18.58
C GLN A 153 4.98 1.11 -18.56
N GLY A 154 5.19 1.69 -17.39
CA GLY A 154 5.42 3.12 -17.22
C GLY A 154 4.19 4.01 -17.35
N TYR A 155 2.97 3.46 -17.32
CA TYR A 155 1.75 4.25 -17.48
C TYR A 155 1.40 5.03 -16.21
N THR A 156 1.18 6.34 -16.35
CA THR A 156 0.48 7.17 -15.36
C THR A 156 -0.87 7.65 -15.88
N TYR A 157 -1.07 7.60 -17.19
CA TYR A 157 -2.37 7.75 -17.86
C TYR A 157 -2.38 6.92 -19.16
N GLY A 158 -3.58 6.59 -19.63
CA GLY A 158 -3.74 5.88 -20.91
C GLY A 158 -5.15 6.01 -21.47
N MET A 159 -5.26 5.79 -22.76
CA MET A 159 -6.51 5.79 -23.51
C MET A 159 -6.45 4.65 -24.54
N VAL A 160 -7.56 3.90 -24.69
CA VAL A 160 -7.66 2.86 -25.72
C VAL A 160 -7.83 3.48 -27.09
N ASP A 161 -7.03 3.05 -28.06
CA ASP A 161 -7.18 3.46 -29.45
C ASP A 161 -8.27 2.64 -30.15
N LEU A 162 -9.43 3.25 -30.34
CA LEU A 162 -10.59 2.64 -31.01
C LEU A 162 -10.61 2.89 -32.51
N GLY A 163 -9.60 3.54 -33.10
CA GLY A 163 -9.59 3.97 -34.51
C GLY A 163 -9.72 2.83 -35.51
N THR A 164 -9.25 1.64 -35.18
CA THR A 164 -9.31 0.45 -36.02
C THR A 164 -10.68 -0.24 -36.05
N LEU A 165 -11.58 0.09 -35.13
CA LEU A 165 -12.93 -0.48 -35.02
C LEU A 165 -13.97 0.19 -35.93
N GLY A 166 -13.57 1.13 -36.73
CA GLY A 166 -14.46 1.88 -37.62
C GLY A 166 -15.01 3.17 -36.98
N THR A 167 -15.96 3.80 -37.68
CA THR A 167 -16.54 5.08 -37.23
C THR A 167 -17.89 4.81 -36.56
N PRO A 168 -17.98 4.93 -35.22
CA PRO A 168 -19.20 4.66 -34.48
C PRO A 168 -20.22 5.79 -34.58
N SER A 169 -21.49 5.47 -34.41
CA SER A 169 -22.56 6.48 -34.23
C SER A 169 -22.49 7.10 -32.85
N THR A 170 -22.11 6.33 -31.81
CA THR A 170 -21.85 6.80 -30.45
C THR A 170 -20.52 6.23 -30.01
N ARG A 171 -19.64 7.12 -29.54
CA ARG A 171 -18.30 6.70 -29.08
C ARG A 171 -18.36 5.93 -27.76
N ALA A 172 -17.58 4.88 -27.67
CA ALA A 172 -17.34 4.18 -26.42
C ALA A 172 -16.38 4.99 -25.54
N LYS A 173 -16.49 4.75 -24.24
CA LYS A 173 -15.54 5.25 -23.24
C LYS A 173 -14.98 4.07 -22.46
N LEU A 174 -13.75 3.75 -22.76
CA LEU A 174 -12.96 2.71 -22.12
C LEU A 174 -11.90 3.36 -21.25
N ILE A 175 -11.84 2.97 -19.98
CA ILE A 175 -10.95 3.58 -18.98
C ILE A 175 -9.92 2.56 -18.55
N PRO A 176 -8.65 2.68 -18.98
CA PRO A 176 -7.55 1.91 -18.41
C PRO A 176 -7.39 2.24 -16.93
N ILE A 177 -7.37 1.23 -16.07
CA ILE A 177 -7.15 1.40 -14.64
C ILE A 177 -5.65 1.38 -14.39
N ILE A 178 -5.12 2.54 -14.00
CA ILE A 178 -3.71 2.71 -13.69
C ILE A 178 -3.45 2.22 -12.26
N PRO A 179 -2.51 1.27 -12.04
CA PRO A 179 -2.17 0.79 -10.72
C PRO A 179 -1.44 1.87 -9.89
N PRO A 180 -1.27 1.67 -8.58
CA PRO A 180 -0.38 2.50 -7.78
C PRO A 180 1.03 2.53 -8.36
N SER A 181 1.79 3.60 -8.09
CA SER A 181 3.19 3.71 -8.53
C SER A 181 3.99 2.49 -8.08
N ARG A 182 4.72 1.88 -9.02
CA ARG A 182 5.48 0.64 -8.87
C ARG A 182 4.61 -0.62 -8.65
N GLY A 183 3.29 -0.52 -8.90
CA GLY A 183 2.36 -1.64 -8.85
C GLY A 183 1.78 -1.96 -7.48
N HIS A 184 0.76 -2.83 -7.48
CA HIS A 184 0.13 -3.31 -6.26
C HIS A 184 1.09 -4.17 -5.43
N GLY A 185 1.17 -3.89 -4.13
CA GLY A 185 2.03 -4.59 -3.18
C GLY A 185 3.42 -3.98 -3.01
N PHE A 186 3.81 -2.97 -3.79
CA PHE A 186 5.10 -2.30 -3.59
C PHE A 186 5.13 -1.53 -2.28
N ASP A 187 4.21 -0.58 -2.09
CA ASP A 187 4.04 0.18 -0.85
C ASP A 187 2.73 -0.24 -0.18
N LEU A 188 2.79 -1.35 0.53
CA LEU A 188 1.62 -1.96 1.16
C LEU A 188 0.97 -1.03 2.20
N TYR A 189 1.77 -0.27 2.94
CA TYR A 189 1.26 0.64 3.96
C TYR A 189 0.42 1.76 3.36
N LYS A 190 0.88 2.33 2.27
CA LYS A 190 0.14 3.37 1.56
C LYS A 190 -1.10 2.80 0.87
N GLU A 191 -0.97 1.63 0.28
CA GLU A 191 -2.06 0.97 -0.45
C GLU A 191 -3.22 0.57 0.46
N LEU A 192 -2.92 0.02 1.65
CA LEU A 192 -3.93 -0.35 2.65
C LEU A 192 -4.37 0.83 3.54
N GLY A 193 -3.72 2.00 3.41
CA GLY A 193 -4.01 3.16 4.26
C GLY A 193 -3.70 2.89 5.73
N THR A 194 -2.61 2.17 6.02
CA THR A 194 -2.22 1.84 7.39
C THR A 194 -1.85 3.10 8.17
N ASP A 195 -2.63 3.41 9.19
CA ASP A 195 -2.48 4.60 10.04
C ASP A 195 -2.34 4.24 11.53
N LYS A 196 -2.35 2.94 11.86
CA LYS A 196 -2.31 2.44 13.23
C LYS A 196 -1.13 1.51 13.46
N LEU A 197 -0.57 1.59 14.65
CA LEU A 197 0.46 0.68 15.15
C LEU A 197 -0.17 -0.25 16.18
N LEU A 198 -0.11 -1.56 15.92
CA LEU A 198 -0.51 -2.57 16.89
C LEU A 198 0.68 -2.90 17.78
N VAL A 199 0.50 -2.84 19.09
CA VAL A 199 1.54 -3.13 20.07
C VAL A 199 1.09 -4.28 20.96
N TYR A 200 1.89 -5.34 20.99
CA TYR A 200 1.73 -6.44 21.91
C TYR A 200 2.78 -6.34 23.02
N ALA A 201 2.34 -6.32 24.26
CA ALA A 201 3.22 -6.34 25.42
C ALA A 201 2.87 -7.52 26.32
N ARG A 202 3.88 -8.25 26.73
CA ARG A 202 3.77 -9.32 27.73
C ARG A 202 4.60 -8.94 28.94
N PHE A 203 3.96 -8.95 30.08
CA PHE A 203 4.63 -8.76 31.36
C PHE A 203 4.97 -10.13 31.95
N ASP A 204 6.23 -10.33 32.26
CA ASP A 204 6.75 -11.61 32.72
C ASP A 204 7.11 -11.48 34.20
N ASP A 205 6.07 -11.64 35.04
CA ASP A 205 6.26 -11.71 36.50
C ASP A 205 5.84 -13.10 37.02
N SER A 206 6.13 -13.36 38.31
CA SER A 206 5.89 -14.67 38.93
C SER A 206 4.39 -15.00 39.04
N THR A 207 3.51 -14.02 39.05
CA THR A 207 2.06 -14.16 39.16
C THR A 207 1.38 -14.20 37.81
N LYS A 208 2.07 -13.77 36.73
CA LYS A 208 1.54 -13.56 35.37
C LYS A 208 0.37 -12.55 35.32
N ASP A 209 0.22 -11.76 36.34
CA ASP A 209 -0.72 -10.65 36.40
C ASP A 209 -0.07 -9.35 35.95
N PHE A 210 -0.91 -8.37 35.70
CA PHE A 210 -0.44 -7.02 35.38
C PHE A 210 0.22 -6.42 36.63
N PRO A 211 1.51 -6.06 36.58
CA PRO A 211 2.21 -5.56 37.77
C PRO A 211 1.61 -4.23 38.22
N THR A 212 1.14 -4.16 39.47
CA THR A 212 0.46 -2.99 40.03
C THR A 212 1.41 -1.88 40.42
N ASP A 213 2.69 -2.19 40.61
CA ASP A 213 3.77 -1.26 40.97
C ASP A 213 4.55 -0.72 39.75
N THR A 214 4.19 -1.16 38.55
CA THR A 214 4.84 -0.73 37.31
C THR A 214 4.42 0.69 36.97
N LYS A 215 5.41 1.54 36.70
CA LYS A 215 5.19 2.88 36.14
C LYS A 215 5.22 2.83 34.62
N PHE A 216 4.17 3.33 34.00
CA PHE A 216 4.07 3.44 32.55
C PHE A 216 4.33 4.88 32.10
N SER A 217 5.11 5.03 31.06
CA SER A 217 5.30 6.32 30.39
C SER A 217 4.67 6.25 29.01
N GLN A 218 3.87 7.23 28.69
CA GLN A 218 3.36 7.41 27.33
C GLN A 218 4.37 8.22 26.53
N ILE A 219 4.86 7.65 25.42
CA ILE A 219 5.72 8.35 24.47
C ILE A 219 4.83 8.82 23.33
N SER A 220 4.84 10.12 23.07
CA SER A 220 4.09 10.73 21.98
C SER A 220 5.00 11.57 21.11
N ILE A 221 4.68 11.65 19.83
CA ILE A 221 5.33 12.56 18.90
C ILE A 221 4.42 13.78 18.72
N ILE A 222 4.96 14.96 19.01
CA ILE A 222 4.26 16.23 18.80
C ILE A 222 4.58 16.71 17.40
N LYS A 223 3.55 16.90 16.58
CA LYS A 223 3.68 17.45 15.22
C LYS A 223 3.54 18.97 15.30
N ASN A 224 4.51 19.70 14.72
CA ASN A 224 4.49 21.16 14.59
C ASN A 224 4.25 21.88 15.93
N PRO A 225 5.09 21.65 16.97
CA PRO A 225 4.92 22.33 18.25
C PRO A 225 5.04 23.84 18.11
N THR A 226 4.24 24.57 18.87
CA THR A 226 4.26 26.04 18.92
C THR A 226 4.44 26.50 20.37
N SER A 227 4.99 27.71 20.58
CA SER A 227 4.99 28.30 21.91
C SER A 227 3.58 28.75 22.32
N ILE A 228 3.34 28.85 23.63
CA ILE A 228 2.05 29.31 24.16
C ILE A 228 1.73 30.71 23.60
N GLY A 229 0.55 30.86 22.99
CA GLY A 229 0.10 32.13 22.43
C GLY A 229 0.67 32.45 21.04
N SER A 230 1.38 31.53 20.38
CA SER A 230 1.92 31.69 19.03
C SER A 230 1.34 30.64 18.08
N THR A 231 1.17 31.04 16.81
CA THR A 231 0.83 30.13 15.70
C THR A 231 2.04 29.68 14.90
N SER A 232 3.21 30.24 15.16
CA SER A 232 4.46 29.89 14.49
C SER A 232 5.03 28.60 15.06
N THR A 233 5.30 27.62 14.21
CA THR A 233 5.93 26.37 14.60
C THR A 233 7.39 26.57 14.96
N PHE A 234 7.86 25.83 15.98
CA PHE A 234 9.28 25.80 16.29
C PHE A 234 10.11 25.21 15.15
N THR A 235 11.29 25.77 14.94
CA THR A 235 12.33 25.17 14.13
C THR A 235 13.16 24.18 14.95
N ALA A 236 13.94 23.33 14.29
CA ALA A 236 14.76 22.31 14.95
C ALA A 236 15.69 22.86 16.05
N ASN A 237 16.13 24.12 15.92
CA ASN A 237 17.03 24.75 16.89
C ASN A 237 16.31 25.49 18.03
N GLN A 238 15.00 25.59 17.99
CA GLN A 238 14.20 26.35 18.98
C GLN A 238 13.49 25.45 19.99
N PHE A 239 13.31 24.18 19.66
CA PHE A 239 12.60 23.22 20.52
C PHE A 239 13.47 22.00 20.75
N SER A 240 13.73 21.72 22.03
CA SER A 240 14.42 20.50 22.47
C SER A 240 13.73 19.96 23.73
N SER A 241 13.54 18.63 23.77
CA SER A 241 13.07 17.91 24.96
C SER A 241 14.20 17.64 25.98
N VAL A 242 15.43 17.96 25.62
CA VAL A 242 16.61 17.77 26.46
C VAL A 242 17.13 19.12 27.01
N ASN A 243 17.71 19.10 28.16
CA ASN A 243 18.35 20.29 28.73
C ASN A 243 19.63 20.61 27.97
N ALA A 244 19.82 21.87 27.64
CA ALA A 244 21.05 22.34 27.02
C ALA A 244 21.95 23.01 28.08
N ILE A 245 23.23 22.67 28.07
CA ILE A 245 24.25 23.26 28.96
C ILE A 245 25.28 23.93 28.06
N LYS A 246 25.52 25.22 28.27
CA LYS A 246 26.59 25.94 27.61
C LYS A 246 27.86 25.85 28.46
N VAL A 247 28.88 25.23 27.91
CA VAL A 247 30.21 25.14 28.53
C VAL A 247 31.13 26.20 27.96
N ILE A 248 31.78 26.97 28.81
CA ILE A 248 32.77 27.97 28.43
C ILE A 248 34.14 27.34 28.61
N SER A 249 34.94 27.28 27.56
CA SER A 249 36.29 26.71 27.58
C SER A 249 36.35 25.24 28.02
N PRO A 250 35.71 24.33 27.29
CA PRO A 250 35.76 22.91 27.58
C PRO A 250 37.18 22.35 27.45
N THR A 251 37.55 21.44 28.34
CA THR A 251 38.75 20.62 28.18
C THR A 251 38.36 19.25 27.68
N GLY A 252 38.80 18.91 26.45
CA GLY A 252 38.44 17.67 25.77
C GLY A 252 37.28 17.79 24.79
N THR A 253 37.04 16.73 24.04
CA THR A 253 35.93 16.63 23.10
C THR A 253 34.84 15.79 23.71
N PRO A 254 33.60 16.31 23.84
CA PRO A 254 32.49 15.53 24.35
C PRO A 254 32.20 14.30 23.48
N VAL A 255 31.77 13.19 24.08
CA VAL A 255 31.39 11.97 23.38
C VAL A 255 29.91 11.71 23.62
N ILE A 256 29.13 11.43 22.57
CA ILE A 256 27.72 11.10 22.67
C ILE A 256 27.57 9.81 23.49
N GLY A 257 26.66 9.82 24.48
CA GLY A 257 26.44 8.73 25.42
C GLY A 257 27.36 8.81 26.66
N GLU A 258 28.30 9.76 26.73
CA GLU A 258 29.13 9.95 27.91
C GLU A 258 28.33 10.53 29.05
N LYS A 259 28.64 10.05 30.29
CA LYS A 259 28.04 10.50 31.53
C LYS A 259 28.72 11.80 31.98
N ILE A 260 27.93 12.81 32.31
CA ILE A 260 28.39 14.04 32.89
C ILE A 260 27.87 14.15 34.34
N GLU A 261 28.72 14.64 35.23
CA GLU A 261 28.41 14.82 36.64
C GLU A 261 28.76 16.22 37.09
N GLN A 262 27.92 16.76 37.96
CA GLN A 262 28.19 18.03 38.63
C GLN A 262 27.84 17.92 40.11
N SER A 263 28.79 18.27 40.95
CA SER A 263 28.50 18.41 42.41
C SER A 263 27.63 19.63 42.61
N VAL A 264 26.49 19.43 43.29
CA VAL A 264 25.54 20.49 43.62
C VAL A 264 25.25 20.44 45.14
N THR A 265 24.71 21.52 45.68
CA THR A 265 24.35 21.56 47.11
C THR A 265 23.29 20.47 47.39
N GLY A 266 23.65 19.47 48.18
CA GLY A 266 22.76 18.36 48.52
C GLY A 266 22.91 17.10 47.70
N GLY A 267 23.86 17.01 46.72
CA GLY A 267 24.08 15.80 45.96
C GLY A 267 24.89 15.99 44.69
N THR A 268 24.69 15.09 43.77
CA THR A 268 25.31 15.11 42.43
C THR A 268 24.24 15.14 41.38
N ALA A 269 24.28 16.11 40.47
CA ALA A 269 23.48 16.13 39.29
C ALA A 269 24.14 15.23 38.21
N LEU A 270 23.35 14.42 37.57
CA LEU A 270 23.77 13.47 36.54
C LEU A 270 23.07 13.73 35.23
N GLY A 271 23.79 13.55 34.13
CA GLY A 271 23.25 13.61 32.79
C GLY A 271 24.07 12.77 31.82
N TYR A 272 23.54 12.59 30.61
CA TYR A 272 24.24 11.96 29.51
C TYR A 272 24.22 12.88 28.28
N ILE A 273 25.32 12.91 27.55
CA ILE A 273 25.44 13.72 26.33
C ILE A 273 24.63 13.05 25.20
N VAL A 274 23.61 13.73 24.71
CA VAL A 274 22.77 13.29 23.60
C VAL A 274 23.28 13.88 22.27
N SER A 275 23.69 15.14 22.32
CA SER A 275 24.30 15.84 21.18
C SER A 275 25.15 17.00 21.70
N TYR A 276 26.11 17.45 20.93
CA TYR A 276 26.88 18.66 21.23
C TYR A 276 27.10 19.47 19.95
N ASP A 277 27.22 20.79 20.13
CA ASP A 277 27.52 21.75 19.09
C ASP A 277 28.81 22.50 19.47
N THR A 278 29.72 22.72 18.50
CA THR A 278 31.05 23.33 18.72
C THR A 278 31.08 24.80 18.34
#